data_2d91e98ed7aa64b00336d3b4a9a389b7
#
_entry.id   2d91e98ed7aa64b00336d3b4a9a389b7
#
_cell.length_a   1.000
_cell.length_b   1.000
_cell.length_c   1.000
_cell.angle_alpha   90.00
_cell.angle_beta   90.00
_cell.angle_gamma   90.00
#
_symmetry.space_group_name_H-M   'P 1'
#
loop_
_entity.id
_entity.type
_entity.pdbx_description
1 polymer ?
#
loop_
_entity_poly.entity_id
_entity_poly.type
_entity_poly.pdbx_seq_one_letter_code
_entity_poly.pdbx_strand_id
1 'polypeptide(L)'
;MKKMLCESFFRLVKSMECWLGMVLTVVFTLISSSAYIGRRDASVDEWAFGGINFMFIFGSAVIGLFLFHDYSEGTLRLKISSGNSRNVFYIANLIISVCYMLALGLIYAITALLISRTDISLDGFDVAATRKSALLLVGIIISNSAITTFVGMSFKNVLGAITPMLINVIMTFLMIFISNGSNEGSFGKLLAKALPYGQTDFLSCITVPKELPTMLICAFLVSFIATVLGTIIFKYSDIK
;
A
#
# COMPACT_ATOMS: atom_id res chain seq x y z
N MET A 1 14.10 12.95 -16.08
CA MET A 1 13.14 12.05 -15.48
C MET A 1 13.38 10.58 -15.84
N LYS A 2 13.44 10.17 -17.13
CA LYS A 2 13.66 8.74 -17.51
C LYS A 2 14.92 8.11 -16.87
N LYS A 3 16.09 8.76 -16.97
CA LYS A 3 17.34 8.26 -16.38
C LYS A 3 17.23 8.04 -14.86
N MET A 4 16.62 8.99 -14.16
CA MET A 4 16.45 8.93 -12.71
C MET A 4 15.48 7.81 -12.28
N LEU A 5 14.38 7.62 -13.01
CA LEU A 5 13.46 6.51 -12.76
C LEU A 5 14.14 5.15 -12.96
N CYS A 6 14.89 5.01 -14.08
CA CYS A 6 15.58 3.77 -14.40
C CYS A 6 16.67 3.42 -13.35
N GLU A 7 17.45 4.41 -12.93
CA GLU A 7 18.46 4.28 -11.86
C GLU A 7 17.84 3.88 -10.53
N SER A 8 16.80 4.60 -10.09
CA SER A 8 16.16 4.34 -8.80
C SER A 8 15.42 2.99 -8.82
N PHE A 9 14.80 2.62 -9.94
CA PHE A 9 14.18 1.30 -10.09
C PHE A 9 15.20 0.17 -10.03
N PHE A 10 16.32 0.30 -10.74
CA PHE A 10 17.40 -0.68 -10.70
C PHE A 10 17.98 -0.84 -9.30
N ARG A 11 18.15 0.27 -8.57
CA ARG A 11 18.62 0.26 -7.19
C ARG A 11 17.62 -0.44 -6.26
N LEU A 12 16.32 -0.17 -6.40
CA LEU A 12 15.28 -0.84 -5.62
C LEU A 12 15.32 -2.36 -5.85
N VAL A 13 15.33 -2.80 -7.11
CA VAL A 13 15.35 -4.24 -7.45
C VAL A 13 16.61 -4.94 -6.95
N LYS A 14 17.75 -4.23 -6.90
CA LYS A 14 19.02 -4.77 -6.40
C LYS A 14 19.12 -4.74 -4.87
N SER A 15 18.26 -3.98 -4.19
CA SER A 15 18.28 -3.88 -2.73
C SER A 15 17.80 -5.18 -2.08
N MET A 16 18.45 -5.58 -0.99
CA MET A 16 18.08 -6.77 -0.23
C MET A 16 16.70 -6.59 0.44
N GLU A 17 16.39 -5.36 0.85
CA GLU A 17 15.12 -5.00 1.49
C GLU A 17 13.92 -5.27 0.56
N CYS A 18 14.07 -5.00 -0.74
CA CYS A 18 13.04 -5.26 -1.73
C CYS A 18 12.65 -6.76 -1.77
N TRP A 19 13.64 -7.65 -1.85
CA TRP A 19 13.42 -9.09 -1.85
C TRP A 19 12.88 -9.60 -0.52
N LEU A 20 13.38 -9.06 0.59
CA LEU A 20 12.92 -9.41 1.93
C LEU A 20 11.43 -9.04 2.11
N GLY A 21 11.01 -7.86 1.64
CA GLY A 21 9.61 -7.44 1.64
C GLY A 21 8.72 -8.37 0.80
N MET A 22 9.19 -8.83 -0.37
CA MET A 22 8.46 -9.80 -1.21
C MET A 22 8.31 -11.15 -0.49
N VAL A 23 9.39 -11.68 0.10
CA VAL A 23 9.36 -12.95 0.85
C VAL A 23 8.44 -12.86 2.06
N LEU A 24 8.54 -11.79 2.84
CA LEU A 24 7.65 -11.58 3.99
C LEU A 24 6.17 -11.50 3.55
N THR A 25 5.88 -10.82 2.46
CA THR A 25 4.51 -10.77 1.91
C THR A 25 4.01 -12.17 1.60
N VAL A 26 4.79 -13.01 0.92
CA VAL A 26 4.42 -14.40 0.62
C VAL A 26 4.19 -15.20 1.90
N VAL A 27 5.12 -15.15 2.85
CA VAL A 27 5.03 -15.90 4.11
C VAL A 27 3.78 -15.51 4.90
N PHE A 28 3.52 -14.22 5.04
CA PHE A 28 2.35 -13.75 5.79
C PHE A 28 1.03 -14.00 5.03
N THR A 29 1.04 -14.02 3.70
CA THR A 29 -0.11 -14.46 2.91
C THR A 29 -0.40 -15.93 3.19
N LEU A 30 0.63 -16.79 3.23
CA LEU A 30 0.48 -18.21 3.56
C LEU A 30 -0.08 -18.42 4.97
N ILE A 31 0.43 -17.67 5.96
CA ILE A 31 -0.04 -17.75 7.35
C ILE A 31 -1.49 -17.27 7.46
N SER A 32 -1.85 -16.12 6.89
CA SER A 32 -3.21 -15.60 6.95
C SER A 32 -4.19 -16.52 6.22
N SER A 33 -3.81 -17.05 5.07
CA SER A 33 -4.64 -18.01 4.33
C SER A 33 -4.83 -19.31 5.10
N SER A 34 -3.81 -19.80 5.81
CA SER A 34 -3.93 -21.02 6.61
C SER A 34 -4.96 -20.92 7.73
N ALA A 35 -5.23 -19.72 8.24
CA ALA A 35 -6.26 -19.49 9.26
C ALA A 35 -7.70 -19.71 8.76
N TYR A 36 -7.90 -19.72 7.45
CA TYR A 36 -9.18 -19.98 6.80
C TYR A 36 -9.33 -21.44 6.30
N ILE A 37 -8.25 -22.24 6.30
CA ILE A 37 -8.28 -23.67 5.93
C ILE A 37 -9.24 -24.40 6.88
N GLY A 38 -10.23 -25.10 6.29
CA GLY A 38 -11.25 -25.83 7.04
C GLY A 38 -12.52 -25.04 7.41
N ARG A 39 -12.59 -23.76 7.14
CA ARG A 39 -13.84 -22.98 7.25
C ARG A 39 -14.63 -23.13 5.95
N ARG A 40 -15.63 -24.03 5.94
CA ARG A 40 -16.49 -24.27 4.77
C ARG A 40 -17.35 -23.06 4.37
N ASP A 41 -17.50 -22.10 5.26
CA ASP A 41 -18.36 -20.93 5.07
C ASP A 41 -17.56 -19.66 4.66
N ALA A 42 -16.22 -19.74 4.55
CA ALA A 42 -15.41 -18.62 4.15
C ALA A 42 -15.56 -18.35 2.64
N SER A 43 -15.87 -17.09 2.31
CA SER A 43 -15.92 -16.69 0.91
C SER A 43 -14.53 -16.64 0.28
N VAL A 44 -14.45 -16.80 -1.05
CA VAL A 44 -13.20 -16.68 -1.81
C VAL A 44 -12.55 -15.31 -1.58
N ASP A 45 -13.36 -14.25 -1.44
CA ASP A 45 -12.89 -12.88 -1.22
C ASP A 45 -12.30 -12.68 0.19
N GLU A 46 -12.90 -13.27 1.24
CA GLU A 46 -12.31 -13.26 2.59
C GLU A 46 -10.95 -13.97 2.61
N TRP A 47 -10.85 -15.05 1.88
CA TRP A 47 -9.62 -15.82 1.70
C TRP A 47 -8.54 -15.02 0.98
N ALA A 48 -8.93 -14.41 -0.14
CA ALA A 48 -8.01 -13.68 -1.00
C ALA A 48 -7.51 -12.37 -0.39
N PHE A 49 -8.28 -11.72 0.47
CA PHE A 49 -7.95 -10.36 0.94
C PHE A 49 -7.74 -10.24 2.46
N GLY A 50 -7.99 -11.29 3.25
CA GLY A 50 -7.90 -11.23 4.71
C GLY A 50 -6.53 -10.87 5.28
N GLY A 51 -5.45 -11.08 4.53
CA GLY A 51 -4.08 -10.73 4.95
C GLY A 51 -3.48 -9.51 4.26
N ILE A 52 -4.24 -8.78 3.45
CA ILE A 52 -3.72 -7.71 2.59
C ILE A 52 -3.06 -6.56 3.37
N ASN A 53 -3.48 -6.32 4.59
CA ASN A 53 -2.90 -5.29 5.45
C ASN A 53 -1.42 -5.55 5.76
N PHE A 54 -0.99 -6.81 5.85
CA PHE A 54 0.43 -7.16 6.03
C PHE A 54 1.27 -6.75 4.82
N MET A 55 0.75 -6.90 3.60
CA MET A 55 1.40 -6.43 2.38
C MET A 55 1.66 -4.91 2.44
N PHE A 56 0.70 -4.12 2.91
CA PHE A 56 0.86 -2.67 3.05
C PHE A 56 1.88 -2.31 4.14
N ILE A 57 1.90 -3.04 5.25
CA ILE A 57 2.87 -2.82 6.34
C ILE A 57 4.30 -3.10 5.84
N PHE A 58 4.54 -4.27 5.22
CA PHE A 58 5.88 -4.61 4.72
C PHE A 58 6.29 -3.74 3.53
N GLY A 59 5.37 -3.45 2.63
CA GLY A 59 5.64 -2.55 1.51
C GLY A 59 6.02 -1.16 1.96
N SER A 60 5.34 -0.60 2.96
CA SER A 60 5.68 0.72 3.50
C SER A 60 7.00 0.72 4.26
N ALA A 61 7.38 -0.37 4.92
CA ALA A 61 8.69 -0.51 5.56
C ALA A 61 9.81 -0.46 4.52
N VAL A 62 9.69 -1.22 3.44
CA VAL A 62 10.70 -1.24 2.37
C VAL A 62 10.80 0.12 1.67
N ILE A 63 9.68 0.75 1.36
CA ILE A 63 9.69 2.09 0.75
C ILE A 63 10.32 3.11 1.70
N GLY A 64 9.98 3.07 3.00
CA GLY A 64 10.57 3.94 4.01
C GLY A 64 12.10 3.78 4.08
N LEU A 65 12.62 2.55 4.13
CA LEU A 65 14.04 2.25 4.10
C LEU A 65 14.70 2.73 2.79
N PHE A 66 14.09 2.46 1.65
CA PHE A 66 14.58 2.90 0.36
C PHE A 66 14.74 4.42 0.26
N LEU A 67 13.74 5.16 0.74
CA LEU A 67 13.78 6.62 0.77
C LEU A 67 14.84 7.13 1.77
N PHE A 68 14.95 6.48 2.92
CA PHE A 68 15.97 6.82 3.92
C PHE A 68 17.40 6.64 3.40
N HIS A 69 17.69 5.59 2.62
CA HIS A 69 19.00 5.40 2.00
C HIS A 69 19.38 6.57 1.08
N ASP A 70 18.41 7.14 0.35
CA ASP A 70 18.65 8.33 -0.47
C ASP A 70 19.11 9.55 0.35
N TYR A 71 18.64 9.67 1.60
CA TYR A 71 19.06 10.73 2.51
C TYR A 71 20.42 10.42 3.17
N SER A 72 20.60 9.21 3.68
CA SER A 72 21.78 8.82 4.46
C SER A 72 23.05 8.77 3.64
N GLU A 73 22.97 8.35 2.37
CA GLU A 73 24.10 8.28 1.45
C GLU A 73 24.41 9.62 0.75
N GLY A 74 23.62 10.66 1.00
CA GLY A 74 23.79 11.96 0.34
C GLY A 74 23.49 11.95 -1.15
N THR A 75 22.96 10.84 -1.69
CA THR A 75 22.63 10.70 -3.13
C THR A 75 21.59 11.70 -3.56
N LEU A 76 20.70 12.10 -2.67
CA LEU A 76 19.71 13.14 -2.88
C LEU A 76 20.35 14.49 -3.24
N ARG A 77 21.42 14.89 -2.53
CA ARG A 77 22.13 16.14 -2.82
C ARG A 77 22.77 16.09 -4.21
N LEU A 78 23.44 14.98 -4.54
CA LEU A 78 24.07 14.78 -5.85
C LEU A 78 23.05 14.83 -6.98
N LYS A 79 21.87 14.22 -6.80
CA LYS A 79 20.78 14.23 -7.80
C LYS A 79 20.19 15.63 -8.02
N ILE A 80 20.08 16.44 -6.98
CA ILE A 80 19.60 17.83 -7.09
C ILE A 80 20.70 18.74 -7.67
N SER A 81 21.95 18.60 -7.25
CA SER A 81 23.06 19.39 -7.78
C SER A 81 23.32 19.11 -9.27
N SER A 82 22.96 17.92 -9.78
CA SER A 82 23.02 17.60 -11.21
C SER A 82 21.92 18.25 -12.05
N GLY A 83 21.13 19.19 -11.48
CA GLY A 83 20.13 19.98 -12.21
C GLY A 83 18.71 19.39 -12.20
N ASN A 84 18.46 18.33 -11.45
CA ASN A 84 17.10 17.80 -11.32
C ASN A 84 16.28 18.66 -10.33
N SER A 85 15.05 19.02 -10.71
CA SER A 85 14.16 19.73 -9.80
C SER A 85 13.67 18.82 -8.67
N ARG A 86 13.47 19.40 -7.48
CA ARG A 86 12.97 18.67 -6.29
C ARG A 86 11.62 17.97 -6.54
N ASN A 87 10.74 18.62 -7.29
CA ASN A 87 9.43 18.05 -7.62
C ASN A 87 9.56 16.81 -8.49
N VAL A 88 10.48 16.81 -9.47
CA VAL A 88 10.73 15.63 -10.32
C VAL A 88 11.27 14.48 -9.50
N PHE A 89 12.12 14.75 -8.51
CA PHE A 89 12.62 13.73 -7.59
C PHE A 89 11.50 13.11 -6.74
N TYR A 90 10.62 13.95 -6.17
CA TYR A 90 9.47 13.49 -5.40
C TYR A 90 8.55 12.58 -6.23
N ILE A 91 8.16 13.05 -7.42
CA ILE A 91 7.28 12.31 -8.33
C ILE A 91 7.93 10.99 -8.78
N ALA A 92 9.24 10.97 -9.04
CA ALA A 92 9.94 9.75 -9.39
C ALA A 92 9.88 8.71 -8.28
N ASN A 93 10.11 9.11 -7.03
CA ASN A 93 10.01 8.21 -5.88
C ASN A 93 8.57 7.75 -5.63
N LEU A 94 7.57 8.60 -5.86
CA LEU A 94 6.16 8.20 -5.81
C LEU A 94 5.85 7.12 -6.85
N ILE A 95 6.29 7.29 -8.10
CA ILE A 95 6.07 6.29 -9.15
C ILE A 95 6.72 4.96 -8.78
N ILE A 96 7.93 4.99 -8.25
CA ILE A 96 8.65 3.77 -7.82
C ILE A 96 7.90 3.09 -6.68
N SER A 97 7.41 3.86 -5.70
CA SER A 97 6.62 3.34 -4.59
C SER A 97 5.33 2.67 -5.08
N VAL A 98 4.62 3.29 -6.02
CA VAL A 98 3.42 2.71 -6.64
C VAL A 98 3.76 1.42 -7.39
N CYS A 99 4.82 1.42 -8.21
CA CYS A 99 5.24 0.23 -8.95
C CYS A 99 5.63 -0.92 -8.02
N TYR A 100 6.32 -0.63 -6.92
CA TYR A 100 6.70 -1.64 -5.94
C TYR A 100 5.48 -2.21 -5.21
N MET A 101 4.57 -1.36 -4.75
CA MET A 101 3.34 -1.81 -4.10
C MET A 101 2.44 -2.60 -5.05
N LEU A 102 2.38 -2.24 -6.34
CA LEU A 102 1.67 -3.03 -7.36
C LEU A 102 2.33 -4.40 -7.55
N ALA A 103 3.66 -4.47 -7.57
CA ALA A 103 4.37 -5.75 -7.65
C ALA A 103 4.08 -6.65 -6.45
N LEU A 104 4.07 -6.08 -5.23
CA LEU A 104 3.67 -6.81 -4.02
C LEU A 104 2.20 -7.26 -4.09
N GLY A 105 1.29 -6.41 -4.58
CA GLY A 105 -0.11 -6.75 -4.78
C GLY A 105 -0.32 -7.91 -5.76
N LEU A 106 0.46 -7.95 -6.84
CA LEU A 106 0.46 -9.06 -7.78
C LEU A 106 0.98 -10.35 -7.14
N ILE A 107 2.09 -10.28 -6.41
CA ILE A 107 2.65 -11.43 -5.69
C ILE A 107 1.62 -11.95 -4.67
N TYR A 108 1.00 -11.05 -3.91
CA TYR A 108 -0.04 -11.37 -2.94
C TYR A 108 -1.22 -12.09 -3.63
N ALA A 109 -1.76 -11.51 -4.72
CA ALA A 109 -2.89 -12.07 -5.45
C ALA A 109 -2.57 -13.46 -6.03
N ILE A 110 -1.39 -13.64 -6.64
CA ILE A 110 -0.94 -14.92 -7.19
C ILE A 110 -0.83 -15.97 -6.07
N THR A 111 -0.22 -15.61 -4.94
CA THR A 111 -0.06 -16.51 -3.80
C THR A 111 -1.41 -16.93 -3.24
N ALA A 112 -2.33 -15.98 -3.03
CA ALA A 112 -3.68 -16.25 -2.56
C ALA A 112 -4.45 -17.18 -3.52
N LEU A 113 -4.37 -16.94 -4.84
CA LEU A 113 -5.02 -17.78 -5.85
C LEU A 113 -4.42 -19.20 -5.91
N LEU A 114 -3.13 -19.36 -5.73
CA LEU A 114 -2.49 -20.69 -5.71
C LEU A 114 -2.97 -21.53 -4.53
N ILE A 115 -3.16 -20.90 -3.38
CA ILE A 115 -3.64 -21.58 -2.17
C ILE A 115 -5.12 -21.92 -2.30
N SER A 116 -5.94 -20.99 -2.83
CA SER A 116 -7.37 -21.21 -2.99
C SER A 116 -7.73 -22.41 -3.88
N ARG A 117 -6.87 -22.74 -4.83
CA ARG A 117 -7.08 -23.89 -5.73
C ARG A 117 -7.04 -25.26 -5.03
N THR A 118 -6.48 -25.34 -3.82
CA THR A 118 -6.34 -26.62 -3.12
C THR A 118 -7.60 -27.04 -2.36
N ASP A 119 -8.50 -26.09 -1.98
CA ASP A 119 -9.58 -26.39 -1.03
C ASP A 119 -10.96 -25.81 -1.38
N ILE A 120 -11.11 -25.02 -2.46
CA ILE A 120 -12.36 -24.31 -2.75
C ILE A 120 -13.00 -24.81 -4.04
N SER A 121 -14.29 -25.24 -3.93
CA SER A 121 -15.17 -25.37 -5.09
C SER A 121 -15.39 -23.98 -5.70
N LEU A 122 -15.01 -23.80 -6.96
CA LEU A 122 -15.18 -22.55 -7.70
C LEU A 122 -16.66 -22.20 -7.99
N ASP A 123 -17.60 -22.90 -7.37
CA ASP A 123 -19.05 -22.82 -7.57
C ASP A 123 -19.68 -21.52 -7.00
N GLY A 124 -19.01 -20.45 -6.94
CA GLY A 124 -19.51 -19.13 -6.53
C GLY A 124 -18.65 -17.97 -6.99
N PHE A 125 -17.68 -18.24 -7.87
CA PHE A 125 -16.76 -17.22 -8.35
C PHE A 125 -17.46 -16.25 -9.31
N ASP A 126 -17.82 -15.05 -8.81
CA ASP A 126 -18.32 -13.97 -9.65
C ASP A 126 -17.16 -13.13 -10.20
N VAL A 127 -16.84 -13.37 -11.47
CA VAL A 127 -15.79 -12.63 -12.21
C VAL A 127 -16.03 -11.11 -12.18
N ALA A 128 -17.30 -10.67 -12.19
CA ALA A 128 -17.62 -9.25 -12.17
C ALA A 128 -17.32 -8.61 -10.80
N ALA A 129 -17.60 -9.33 -9.71
CA ALA A 129 -17.27 -8.90 -8.36
C ALA A 129 -15.76 -8.82 -8.17
N THR A 130 -15.02 -9.86 -8.54
CA THR A 130 -13.56 -9.91 -8.43
C THR A 130 -12.87 -8.79 -9.22
N ARG A 131 -13.38 -8.48 -10.44
CA ARG A 131 -12.84 -7.36 -11.21
C ARG A 131 -13.05 -6.01 -10.51
N LYS A 132 -14.18 -5.82 -9.83
CA LYS A 132 -14.47 -4.60 -9.08
C LYS A 132 -13.58 -4.51 -7.82
N SER A 133 -13.37 -5.60 -7.11
CA SER A 133 -12.44 -5.68 -5.98
C SER A 133 -10.99 -5.39 -6.40
N ALA A 134 -10.56 -5.90 -7.56
CA ALA A 134 -9.25 -5.60 -8.12
C ALA A 134 -9.07 -4.11 -8.47
N LEU A 135 -10.10 -3.45 -9.00
CA LEU A 135 -10.07 -2.00 -9.26
C LEU A 135 -9.96 -1.20 -7.96
N LEU A 136 -10.71 -1.59 -6.92
CA LEU A 136 -10.61 -0.96 -5.61
C LEU A 136 -9.22 -1.16 -5.00
N LEU A 137 -8.65 -2.36 -5.11
CA LEU A 137 -7.29 -2.66 -4.66
C LEU A 137 -6.26 -1.74 -5.31
N VAL A 138 -6.33 -1.51 -6.61
CA VAL A 138 -5.43 -0.58 -7.31
C VAL A 138 -5.58 0.84 -6.75
N GLY A 139 -6.79 1.30 -6.50
CA GLY A 139 -7.03 2.61 -5.86
C GLY A 139 -6.40 2.71 -4.47
N ILE A 140 -6.57 1.67 -3.64
CA ILE A 140 -5.96 1.59 -2.30
C ILE A 140 -4.43 1.59 -2.40
N ILE A 141 -3.84 0.83 -3.32
CA ILE A 141 -2.39 0.78 -3.54
C ILE A 141 -1.85 2.17 -3.89
N ILE A 142 -2.49 2.88 -4.80
CA ILE A 142 -2.05 4.23 -5.21
C ILE A 142 -2.12 5.19 -4.02
N SER A 143 -3.22 5.20 -3.27
CA SER A 143 -3.39 6.10 -2.13
C SER A 143 -2.44 5.78 -0.99
N ASN A 144 -2.23 4.50 -0.66
CA ASN A 144 -1.28 4.09 0.37
C ASN A 144 0.17 4.40 -0.02
N SER A 145 0.54 4.19 -1.29
CA SER A 145 1.87 4.57 -1.81
C SER A 145 2.12 6.08 -1.71
N ALA A 146 1.09 6.89 -1.99
CA ALA A 146 1.21 8.34 -1.87
C ALA A 146 1.42 8.78 -0.41
N ILE A 147 0.66 8.21 0.54
CA ILE A 147 0.83 8.47 1.97
C ILE A 147 2.22 8.03 2.44
N THR A 148 2.64 6.82 2.08
CA THR A 148 3.95 6.25 2.45
C THR A 148 5.09 7.12 1.94
N THR A 149 5.03 7.56 0.68
CA THR A 149 6.06 8.44 0.08
C THR A 149 6.05 9.82 0.74
N PHE A 150 4.86 10.39 0.98
CA PHE A 150 4.72 11.66 1.68
C PHE A 150 5.37 11.63 3.06
N VAL A 151 5.04 10.61 3.85
CA VAL A 151 5.57 10.46 5.22
C VAL A 151 7.08 10.17 5.17
N GLY A 152 7.53 9.22 4.35
CA GLY A 152 8.94 8.86 4.25
C GLY A 152 9.84 10.01 3.82
N MET A 153 9.34 10.89 2.94
CA MET A 153 10.09 12.06 2.50
C MET A 153 9.95 13.30 3.40
N SER A 154 9.01 13.30 4.32
CA SER A 154 8.85 14.39 5.31
C SER A 154 9.91 14.31 6.41
N PHE A 155 10.37 13.12 6.76
CA PHE A 155 11.37 12.89 7.80
C PHE A 155 12.73 12.53 7.17
N LYS A 156 13.75 13.31 7.48
CA LYS A 156 15.10 13.16 6.90
C LYS A 156 16.02 12.20 7.66
N ASN A 157 15.57 11.71 8.80
CA ASN A 157 16.34 10.88 9.73
C ASN A 157 15.87 9.42 9.65
N VAL A 158 16.43 8.57 10.49
CA VAL A 158 15.98 7.17 10.70
C VAL A 158 14.45 7.06 10.91
N LEU A 159 13.84 8.12 11.45
CA LEU A 159 12.38 8.21 11.58
C LEU A 159 11.68 8.11 10.22
N GLY A 160 12.25 8.65 9.14
CA GLY A 160 11.69 8.53 7.78
C GLY A 160 11.62 7.09 7.27
N ALA A 161 12.51 6.22 7.75
CA ALA A 161 12.46 4.80 7.42
C ALA A 161 11.34 4.06 8.15
N ILE A 162 11.10 4.39 9.41
CA ILE A 162 10.21 3.62 10.30
C ILE A 162 8.78 4.19 10.31
N THR A 163 8.63 5.50 10.24
CA THR A 163 7.33 6.19 10.38
C THR A 163 6.28 5.72 9.35
N PRO A 164 6.58 5.49 8.07
CA PRO A 164 5.59 4.99 7.12
C PRO A 164 5.01 3.64 7.53
N MET A 165 5.84 2.73 8.02
CA MET A 165 5.42 1.44 8.55
C MET A 165 4.54 1.61 9.79
N LEU A 166 4.98 2.43 10.75
CA LEU A 166 4.22 2.68 11.99
C LEU A 166 2.84 3.27 11.71
N ILE A 167 2.74 4.23 10.79
CA ILE A 167 1.45 4.81 10.40
C ILE A 167 0.54 3.74 9.81
N ASN A 168 1.05 2.85 8.96
CA ASN A 168 0.26 1.74 8.42
C ASN A 168 -0.26 0.82 9.52
N VAL A 169 0.59 0.45 10.48
CA VAL A 169 0.20 -0.40 11.62
C VAL A 169 -0.88 0.30 12.48
N ILE A 170 -0.62 1.54 12.90
CA ILE A 170 -1.55 2.30 13.75
C ILE A 170 -2.91 2.50 13.07
N MET A 171 -2.91 2.89 11.80
CA MET A 171 -4.13 3.12 11.04
C MET A 171 -4.93 1.84 10.81
N THR A 172 -4.25 0.70 10.55
CA THR A 172 -4.90 -0.61 10.44
C THR A 172 -5.58 -0.99 11.76
N PHE A 173 -4.88 -0.90 12.89
CA PHE A 173 -5.47 -1.19 14.20
C PHE A 173 -6.62 -0.26 14.56
N LEU A 174 -6.47 1.03 14.27
CA LEU A 174 -7.52 2.03 14.49
C LEU A 174 -8.78 1.70 13.69
N MET A 175 -8.65 1.29 12.42
CA MET A 175 -9.78 0.90 11.58
C MET A 175 -10.44 -0.39 12.08
N ILE A 176 -9.68 -1.40 12.50
CA ILE A 176 -10.21 -2.62 13.12
C ILE A 176 -10.99 -2.28 14.39
N PHE A 177 -10.47 -1.36 15.21
CA PHE A 177 -11.17 -0.91 16.43
C PHE A 177 -12.48 -0.18 16.11
N ILE A 178 -12.50 0.67 15.10
CA ILE A 178 -13.71 1.38 14.66
C ILE A 178 -14.73 0.40 14.06
N SER A 179 -14.27 -0.58 13.28
CA SER A 179 -15.12 -1.59 12.63
C SER A 179 -15.77 -2.54 13.65
N ASN A 180 -15.03 -2.96 14.71
CA ASN A 180 -15.53 -3.85 15.73
C ASN A 180 -16.27 -3.14 16.88
N GLY A 181 -16.10 -1.81 16.99
CA GLY A 181 -16.81 -1.02 18.00
C GLY A 181 -18.31 -0.98 17.72
N SER A 182 -19.12 -1.28 18.75
CA SER A 182 -20.60 -1.24 18.73
C SER A 182 -21.19 0.15 18.38
N ASN A 183 -20.37 1.15 18.25
CA ASN A 183 -20.74 2.47 17.74
C ASN A 183 -20.86 2.43 16.22
N GLU A 184 -21.98 1.95 15.73
CA GLU A 184 -22.41 2.12 14.32
C GLU A 184 -22.64 3.60 13.94
N GLY A 185 -21.89 4.51 14.55
CA GLY A 185 -21.95 5.94 14.24
C GLY A 185 -21.67 6.18 12.75
N SER A 186 -22.49 6.98 12.14
CA SER A 186 -22.37 7.40 10.73
C SER A 186 -20.95 7.87 10.38
N PHE A 187 -20.23 8.45 11.33
CA PHE A 187 -18.87 8.98 11.18
C PHE A 187 -17.80 7.86 11.02
N GLY A 188 -17.87 6.77 11.79
CA GLY A 188 -16.93 5.65 11.66
C GLY A 188 -17.04 4.96 10.29
N LYS A 189 -18.27 4.73 9.82
CA LYS A 189 -18.54 4.18 8.50
C LYS A 189 -18.03 5.10 7.37
N LEU A 190 -18.14 6.41 7.56
CA LEU A 190 -17.64 7.37 6.59
C LEU A 190 -16.11 7.39 6.55
N LEU A 191 -15.43 7.33 7.70
CA LEU A 191 -13.97 7.22 7.77
C LEU A 191 -13.47 5.93 7.13
N ALA A 192 -14.11 4.78 7.40
CA ALA A 192 -13.74 3.51 6.80
C ALA A 192 -13.85 3.53 5.26
N LYS A 193 -14.85 4.24 4.72
CA LYS A 193 -15.00 4.41 3.27
C LYS A 193 -14.02 5.42 2.67
N ALA A 194 -13.62 6.43 3.43
CA ALA A 194 -12.77 7.52 2.96
C ALA A 194 -11.29 7.16 2.99
N LEU A 195 -10.84 6.39 3.98
CA LEU A 195 -9.42 6.08 4.16
C LEU A 195 -9.05 4.73 3.53
N PRO A 196 -7.87 4.62 2.89
CA PRO A 196 -7.44 3.37 2.23
C PRO A 196 -7.37 2.19 3.21
N TYR A 197 -7.03 2.44 4.47
CA TYR A 197 -6.95 1.42 5.52
C TYR A 197 -8.30 0.80 5.90
N GLY A 198 -9.40 1.58 5.85
CA GLY A 198 -10.75 1.08 6.05
C GLY A 198 -11.34 0.43 4.80
N GLN A 199 -10.90 0.87 3.63
CA GLN A 199 -11.35 0.28 2.36
C GLN A 199 -10.85 -1.16 2.18
N THR A 200 -9.77 -1.57 2.86
CA THR A 200 -9.29 -2.97 2.83
C THR A 200 -10.30 -3.96 3.41
N ASP A 201 -11.07 -3.55 4.41
CA ASP A 201 -12.10 -4.42 5.01
C ASP A 201 -13.23 -4.74 4.02
N PHE A 202 -13.52 -3.82 3.10
CA PHE A 202 -14.53 -4.03 2.07
C PHE A 202 -14.07 -4.95 0.92
N LEU A 203 -12.76 -5.19 0.78
CA LEU A 203 -12.26 -6.15 -0.21
C LEU A 203 -12.59 -7.59 0.17
N SER A 204 -12.70 -7.89 1.47
CA SER A 204 -13.03 -9.21 1.99
C SER A 204 -14.54 -9.49 2.02
N CYS A 205 -15.40 -8.51 1.66
CA CYS A 205 -16.84 -8.70 1.62
C CYS A 205 -17.30 -9.32 0.31
N ILE A 206 -18.16 -10.35 0.38
CA ILE A 206 -18.74 -11.07 -0.77
C ILE A 206 -19.51 -10.12 -1.71
N THR A 207 -20.13 -9.09 -1.15
CA THR A 207 -20.88 -8.11 -1.91
C THR A 207 -20.07 -6.84 -2.11
N VAL A 208 -19.66 -6.59 -3.35
CA VAL A 208 -19.04 -5.31 -3.71
C VAL A 208 -19.98 -4.18 -3.30
N PRO A 209 -19.51 -3.22 -2.46
CA PRO A 209 -20.35 -2.13 -2.01
C PRO A 209 -20.92 -1.36 -3.22
N LYS A 210 -22.21 -1.02 -3.15
CA LYS A 210 -22.86 -0.14 -4.15
C LYS A 210 -22.12 1.20 -4.30
N GLU A 211 -21.30 1.54 -3.33
CA GLU A 211 -20.56 2.79 -3.18
C GLU A 211 -19.11 2.72 -3.72
N LEU A 212 -18.77 1.68 -4.49
CA LEU A 212 -17.42 1.53 -5.08
C LEU A 212 -16.92 2.79 -5.80
N PRO A 213 -17.72 3.51 -6.60
CA PRO A 213 -17.27 4.75 -7.23
C PRO A 213 -16.85 5.82 -6.21
N THR A 214 -17.61 5.93 -5.12
CA THR A 214 -17.31 6.89 -4.04
C THR A 214 -15.99 6.54 -3.35
N MET A 215 -15.75 5.26 -3.08
CA MET A 215 -14.49 4.79 -2.47
C MET A 215 -13.29 5.06 -3.37
N LEU A 216 -13.41 4.82 -4.67
CA LEU A 216 -12.36 5.14 -5.64
C LEU A 216 -12.07 6.65 -5.69
N ILE A 217 -13.11 7.47 -5.71
CA ILE A 217 -12.95 8.93 -5.69
C ILE A 217 -12.22 9.35 -4.40
N CYS A 218 -12.60 8.81 -3.24
CA CYS A 218 -11.91 9.09 -1.98
C CYS A 218 -10.43 8.66 -2.01
N ALA A 219 -10.12 7.47 -2.55
CA ALA A 219 -8.74 7.01 -2.68
C ALA A 219 -7.91 7.94 -3.58
N PHE A 220 -8.46 8.40 -4.70
CA PHE A 220 -7.80 9.37 -5.57
C PHE A 220 -7.64 10.74 -4.91
N LEU A 221 -8.64 11.23 -4.18
CA LEU A 221 -8.52 12.49 -3.43
C LEU A 221 -7.44 12.42 -2.36
N VAL A 222 -7.38 11.32 -1.60
CA VAL A 222 -6.33 11.11 -0.59
C VAL A 222 -4.95 11.07 -1.25
N SER A 223 -4.79 10.35 -2.37
CA SER A 223 -3.53 10.29 -3.09
C SER A 223 -3.10 11.65 -3.64
N PHE A 224 -4.05 12.43 -4.16
CA PHE A 224 -3.81 13.77 -4.67
C PHE A 224 -3.37 14.73 -3.55
N ILE A 225 -4.10 14.75 -2.44
CA ILE A 225 -3.77 15.59 -1.27
C ILE A 225 -2.39 15.23 -0.72
N ALA A 226 -2.11 13.92 -0.52
CA ALA A 226 -0.82 13.47 -0.03
C ALA A 226 0.33 13.86 -0.98
N THR A 227 0.12 13.77 -2.29
CA THR A 227 1.13 14.16 -3.29
C THR A 227 1.37 15.67 -3.30
N VAL A 228 0.32 16.48 -3.25
CA VAL A 228 0.45 17.95 -3.23
C VAL A 228 1.15 18.41 -1.95
N LEU A 229 0.71 17.93 -0.79
CA LEU A 229 1.35 18.26 0.49
C LEU A 229 2.81 17.80 0.51
N GLY A 230 3.09 16.59 0.02
CA GLY A 230 4.45 16.07 -0.05
C GLY A 230 5.36 16.88 -0.95
N THR A 231 4.90 17.28 -2.12
CA THR A 231 5.70 18.12 -3.03
C THR A 231 5.97 19.51 -2.43
N ILE A 232 4.98 20.10 -1.74
CA ILE A 232 5.14 21.39 -1.08
C ILE A 232 6.16 21.29 0.07
N ILE A 233 5.98 20.34 0.99
CA ILE A 233 6.89 20.15 2.14
C ILE A 233 8.31 19.87 1.66
N PHE A 234 8.47 18.98 0.69
CA PHE A 234 9.77 18.64 0.14
C PHE A 234 10.46 19.81 -0.55
N LYS A 235 9.69 20.67 -1.22
CA LYS A 235 10.21 21.89 -1.86
C LYS A 235 10.83 22.86 -0.87
N TYR A 236 10.20 23.06 0.29
CA TYR A 236 10.65 23.99 1.34
C TYR A 236 11.57 23.33 2.37
N SER A 237 11.77 22.05 2.30
CA SER A 237 12.64 21.36 3.25
C SER A 237 14.11 21.70 2.99
N ASP A 238 14.85 22.11 4.06
CA ASP A 238 16.31 22.28 3.97
C ASP A 238 16.99 20.92 3.82
N ILE A 239 17.72 20.75 2.72
CA ILE A 239 18.52 19.56 2.47
C ILE A 239 19.95 19.89 2.94
N LYS A 240 20.21 19.69 4.25
CA LYS A 240 21.56 19.82 4.83
C LYS A 240 22.39 18.60 4.55
#